data_b7cb7b22deecbfc195d77ba117827563
#
_entry.id   b7cb7b22deecbfc195d77ba117827563
#
_cell.length_a   1.000
_cell.length_b   1.000
_cell.length_c   1.000
_cell.angle_alpha   90.00
_cell.angle_beta   90.00
_cell.angle_gamma   90.00
#
_symmetry.space_group_name_H-M   'P 1'
#
loop_
_entity.id
_entity.type
_entity.pdbx_description
1 polymer ?
#
loop_
_entity_poly.entity_id
_entity_poly.type
_entity_poly.pdbx_seq_one_letter_code
_entity_poly.pdbx_strand_id
1 'polypeptide(L)'
;PDRRQRQMCIRDRVEAVPAIGALATIGVVYGALICWVQEDVKKLVAYSSVSHLGFCVLGLFALNPSGLQGSILYMINHGLSTGALFLLIGMVYERYHTRDMNRLGGLVANMPIWSAFMVFFVLSSLAVPGLNGFVSEFLCLIGAFSATPDNAQWPGLLGPWYAVFAGTGMILAAMYLLYLTGRLVWGPFRAPPADKNSGLPTDLSSREIGLLLPLALMCVWLGVQPSGLMRTLEPSVERTLAAYPELVPTQVESMAVLEEVNGG
;
A
#
# COMPACT_ATOMS: atom_id res chain seq x y z
N PRO A 1 -19.20 -0.05 28.89
CA PRO A 1 -18.15 -1.00 29.25
C PRO A 1 -17.26 -0.39 30.33
N ASP A 2 -17.11 -1.14 31.40
CA ASP A 2 -16.37 -0.76 32.59
C ASP A 2 -14.89 -0.49 32.24
N ARG A 3 -14.24 0.44 32.97
CA ARG A 3 -12.84 0.83 32.76
C ARG A 3 -11.91 -0.38 32.75
N ARG A 4 -12.20 -1.38 33.59
CA ARG A 4 -11.46 -2.66 33.64
C ARG A 4 -11.59 -3.49 32.35
N GLN A 5 -12.78 -3.55 31.76
CA GLN A 5 -12.99 -4.28 30.49
C GLN A 5 -12.23 -3.61 29.32
N ARG A 6 -12.17 -2.29 29.27
CA ARG A 6 -11.37 -1.57 28.25
C ARG A 6 -9.88 -1.86 28.40
N GLN A 7 -9.35 -1.84 29.62
CA GLN A 7 -7.94 -2.13 29.87
C GLN A 7 -7.58 -3.58 29.51
N MET A 8 -8.43 -4.55 29.85
CA MET A 8 -8.22 -5.95 29.48
C MET A 8 -8.20 -6.13 27.96
N CYS A 9 -9.16 -5.57 27.22
CA CYS A 9 -9.19 -5.64 25.76
C CYS A 9 -7.99 -4.94 25.06
N ILE A 10 -7.44 -3.88 25.66
CA ILE A 10 -6.26 -3.19 25.13
C ILE A 10 -5.03 -4.06 25.33
N ARG A 11 -4.86 -4.63 26.51
CA ARG A 11 -3.73 -5.51 26.83
C ARG A 11 -3.70 -6.75 25.93
N ASP A 12 -4.83 -7.42 25.76
CA ASP A 12 -4.96 -8.58 24.88
C ASP A 12 -4.57 -8.24 23.42
N ARG A 13 -4.89 -7.03 22.97
CA ARG A 13 -4.51 -6.55 21.63
C ARG A 13 -3.00 -6.33 21.51
N VAL A 14 -2.38 -5.75 22.52
CA VAL A 14 -0.92 -5.52 22.52
C VAL A 14 -0.17 -6.86 22.55
N GLU A 15 -0.62 -7.82 23.34
CA GLU A 15 -0.02 -9.17 23.39
C GLU A 15 -0.15 -9.92 22.05
N ALA A 16 -1.19 -9.61 21.25
CA ALA A 16 -1.39 -10.21 19.92
C ALA A 16 -0.53 -9.55 18.80
N VAL A 17 0.09 -8.40 19.05
CA VAL A 17 0.87 -7.65 18.03
C VAL A 17 1.92 -8.49 17.32
N PRO A 18 2.77 -9.29 18.00
CA PRO A 18 3.77 -10.11 17.30
C PRO A 18 3.15 -11.14 16.37
N ALA A 19 2.06 -11.78 16.79
CA ALA A 19 1.37 -12.78 15.97
C ALA A 19 0.72 -12.14 14.73
N ILE A 20 0.07 -10.98 14.90
CA ILE A 20 -0.54 -10.24 13.80
C ILE A 20 0.55 -9.71 12.85
N GLY A 21 1.66 -9.19 13.37
CA GLY A 21 2.81 -8.76 12.59
C GLY A 21 3.42 -9.89 11.76
N ALA A 22 3.53 -11.09 12.35
CA ALA A 22 3.99 -12.28 11.65
C ALA A 22 3.04 -12.67 10.51
N LEU A 23 1.73 -12.72 10.76
CA LEU A 23 0.73 -13.01 9.73
C LEU A 23 0.72 -11.95 8.63
N ALA A 24 0.86 -10.67 8.96
CA ALA A 24 0.96 -9.57 8.01
C ALA A 24 2.19 -9.74 7.11
N THR A 25 3.35 -10.01 7.70
CA THR A 25 4.62 -10.22 6.98
C THR A 25 4.54 -11.46 6.07
N ILE A 26 3.97 -12.56 6.55
CA ILE A 26 3.70 -13.74 5.73
C ILE A 26 2.76 -13.38 4.58
N GLY A 27 1.70 -12.61 4.84
CA GLY A 27 0.76 -12.12 3.84
C GLY A 27 1.44 -11.30 2.74
N VAL A 28 2.38 -10.42 3.12
CA VAL A 28 3.19 -9.63 2.17
C VAL A 28 3.97 -10.55 1.21
N VAL A 29 4.77 -11.45 1.75
CA VAL A 29 5.65 -12.32 0.95
C VAL A 29 4.84 -13.36 0.18
N TYR A 30 3.92 -14.04 0.84
CA TYR A 30 3.10 -15.09 0.22
C TYR A 30 2.16 -14.53 -0.86
N GLY A 31 1.52 -13.37 -0.61
CA GLY A 31 0.69 -12.69 -1.60
C GLY A 31 1.49 -12.33 -2.85
N ALA A 32 2.71 -11.82 -2.69
CA ALA A 32 3.60 -11.51 -3.81
C ALA A 32 4.02 -12.76 -4.60
N LEU A 33 4.31 -13.88 -3.92
CA LEU A 33 4.65 -15.15 -4.58
C LEU A 33 3.47 -15.74 -5.36
N ILE A 34 2.24 -15.61 -4.85
CA ILE A 34 1.04 -16.02 -5.57
C ILE A 34 0.89 -15.21 -6.87
N CYS A 35 1.17 -13.90 -6.85
CA CYS A 35 1.09 -13.06 -8.05
C CYS A 35 1.99 -13.56 -9.17
N TRP A 36 3.15 -14.11 -8.82
CA TRP A 36 4.11 -14.62 -9.80
C TRP A 36 3.60 -15.77 -10.66
N VAL A 37 2.72 -16.58 -10.12
CA VAL A 37 2.18 -17.76 -10.83
C VAL A 37 0.81 -17.52 -11.48
N GLN A 38 0.27 -16.29 -11.40
CA GLN A 38 -1.03 -15.98 -12.00
C GLN A 38 -0.91 -15.76 -13.51
N GLU A 39 -1.86 -16.32 -14.24
CA GLU A 39 -2.02 -16.11 -15.69
C GLU A 39 -3.15 -15.11 -16.02
N ASP A 40 -4.07 -14.89 -15.10
CA ASP A 40 -5.17 -13.92 -15.20
C ASP A 40 -4.73 -12.58 -14.60
N VAL A 41 -4.70 -11.53 -15.44
CA VAL A 41 -4.32 -10.15 -15.04
C VAL A 41 -5.14 -9.66 -13.86
N LYS A 42 -6.46 -9.92 -13.85
CA LYS A 42 -7.34 -9.47 -12.78
C LYS A 42 -7.03 -10.18 -11.46
N LYS A 43 -6.75 -11.49 -11.51
CA LYS A 43 -6.36 -12.25 -10.32
C LYS A 43 -5.01 -11.79 -9.80
N LEU A 44 -4.05 -11.52 -10.68
CA LEU A 44 -2.74 -11.01 -10.29
C LEU A 44 -2.88 -9.71 -9.51
N VAL A 45 -3.61 -8.71 -10.02
CA VAL A 45 -3.84 -7.44 -9.34
C VAL A 45 -4.68 -7.62 -8.06
N ALA A 46 -5.58 -8.60 -8.00
CA ALA A 46 -6.32 -8.91 -6.78
C ALA A 46 -5.40 -9.50 -5.68
N TYR A 47 -4.51 -10.43 -6.03
CA TYR A 47 -3.56 -11.00 -5.08
C TYR A 47 -2.45 -10.01 -4.68
N SER A 48 -2.07 -9.08 -5.56
CA SER A 48 -1.16 -8.00 -5.19
C SER A 48 -1.72 -7.16 -4.05
N SER A 49 -3.05 -6.96 -4.00
CA SER A 49 -3.70 -6.28 -2.89
C SER A 49 -3.50 -6.98 -1.55
N VAL A 50 -3.46 -8.33 -1.52
CA VAL A 50 -3.17 -9.08 -0.29
C VAL A 50 -1.76 -8.75 0.21
N SER A 51 -0.78 -8.70 -0.69
CA SER A 51 0.59 -8.31 -0.36
C SER A 51 0.66 -6.87 0.16
N HIS A 52 0.10 -5.91 -0.58
CA HIS A 52 0.14 -4.49 -0.22
C HIS A 52 -0.62 -4.19 1.09
N LEU A 53 -1.77 -4.81 1.33
CA LEU A 53 -2.52 -4.65 2.58
C LEU A 53 -1.78 -5.24 3.79
N GLY A 54 -0.89 -6.21 3.59
CA GLY A 54 0.02 -6.69 4.62
C GLY A 54 0.88 -5.57 5.21
N PHE A 55 1.38 -4.64 4.39
CA PHE A 55 2.09 -3.44 4.88
C PHE A 55 1.18 -2.52 5.69
N CYS A 56 -0.09 -2.34 5.26
CA CYS A 56 -1.05 -1.56 6.04
C CYS A 56 -1.25 -2.15 7.44
N VAL A 57 -1.44 -3.46 7.52
CA VAL A 57 -1.60 -4.15 8.82
C VAL A 57 -0.34 -4.03 9.66
N LEU A 58 0.84 -4.24 9.06
CA LEU A 58 2.11 -4.12 9.76
C LEU A 58 2.31 -2.71 10.33
N GLY A 59 2.05 -1.67 9.54
CA GLY A 59 2.13 -0.27 9.98
C GLY A 59 1.10 0.06 11.06
N LEU A 60 -0.14 -0.45 10.95
CA LEU A 60 -1.19 -0.25 11.94
C LEU A 60 -0.81 -0.82 13.32
N PHE A 61 -0.22 -2.02 13.35
CA PHE A 61 0.18 -2.72 14.56
C PHE A 61 1.60 -2.36 15.05
N ALA A 62 2.30 -1.48 14.34
CA ALA A 62 3.52 -0.86 14.86
C ALA A 62 3.25 0.06 16.08
N LEU A 63 2.00 0.53 16.23
CA LEU A 63 1.49 1.34 17.36
C LEU A 63 2.36 2.56 17.66
N ASN A 64 2.90 3.18 16.61
CA ASN A 64 3.63 4.43 16.67
C ASN A 64 3.15 5.42 15.60
N PRO A 65 3.47 6.72 15.71
CA PRO A 65 2.96 7.73 14.79
C PRO A 65 3.30 7.44 13.32
N SER A 66 4.54 7.03 13.03
CA SER A 66 5.00 6.75 11.68
C SER A 66 4.22 5.57 11.05
N GLY A 67 4.08 4.48 11.78
CA GLY A 67 3.35 3.30 11.31
C GLY A 67 1.87 3.57 11.08
N LEU A 68 1.19 4.24 12.03
CA LEU A 68 -0.23 4.56 11.89
C LEU A 68 -0.49 5.54 10.74
N GLN A 69 0.28 6.63 10.64
CA GLN A 69 0.14 7.58 9.54
C GLN A 69 0.42 6.91 8.20
N GLY A 70 1.50 6.11 8.13
CA GLY A 70 1.86 5.33 6.95
C GLY A 70 0.75 4.37 6.52
N SER A 71 0.17 3.64 7.47
CA SER A 71 -0.92 2.70 7.23
C SER A 71 -2.16 3.38 6.64
N ILE A 72 -2.64 4.46 7.25
CA ILE A 72 -3.82 5.19 6.78
C ILE A 72 -3.56 5.79 5.40
N LEU A 73 -2.40 6.42 5.21
CA LEU A 73 -2.00 6.97 3.91
C LEU A 73 -1.93 5.88 2.85
N TYR A 74 -1.41 4.69 3.21
CA TYR A 74 -1.30 3.58 2.28
C TYR A 74 -2.65 2.99 1.87
N MET A 75 -3.63 2.92 2.77
CA MET A 75 -4.99 2.51 2.41
C MET A 75 -5.58 3.41 1.32
N ILE A 76 -5.39 4.75 1.45
CA ILE A 76 -5.85 5.72 0.46
C ILE A 76 -5.09 5.53 -0.86
N ASN A 77 -3.78 5.45 -0.80
CA ASN A 77 -2.89 5.32 -1.95
C ASN A 77 -3.14 4.03 -2.73
N HIS A 78 -3.29 2.92 -2.02
CA HIS A 78 -3.61 1.63 -2.61
C HIS A 78 -4.98 1.64 -3.30
N GLY A 79 -5.98 2.28 -2.68
CA GLY A 79 -7.30 2.44 -3.29
C GLY A 79 -7.24 3.21 -4.61
N LEU A 80 -6.43 4.27 -4.71
CA LEU A 80 -6.26 5.06 -5.93
C LEU A 80 -5.53 4.27 -7.03
N SER A 81 -4.35 3.75 -6.74
CA SER A 81 -3.51 3.08 -7.76
C SER A 81 -4.11 1.74 -8.20
N THR A 82 -4.55 0.91 -7.27
CA THR A 82 -5.14 -0.40 -7.59
C THR A 82 -6.53 -0.26 -8.22
N GLY A 83 -7.33 0.72 -7.78
CA GLY A 83 -8.61 1.05 -8.40
C GLY A 83 -8.42 1.43 -9.87
N ALA A 84 -7.43 2.26 -10.18
CA ALA A 84 -7.09 2.61 -11.56
C ALA A 84 -6.60 1.40 -12.39
N LEU A 85 -5.79 0.51 -11.79
CA LEU A 85 -5.38 -0.73 -12.46
C LEU A 85 -6.58 -1.62 -12.80
N PHE A 86 -7.55 -1.77 -11.91
CA PHE A 86 -8.77 -2.52 -12.21
C PHE A 86 -9.62 -1.87 -13.31
N LEU A 87 -9.70 -0.53 -13.37
CA LEU A 87 -10.36 0.17 -14.46
C LEU A 87 -9.65 -0.11 -15.79
N LEU A 88 -8.33 -0.02 -15.85
CA LEU A 88 -7.54 -0.32 -17.04
C LEU A 88 -7.73 -1.76 -17.52
N ILE A 89 -7.76 -2.73 -16.60
CA ILE A 89 -8.04 -4.14 -16.93
C ILE A 89 -9.47 -4.29 -17.48
N GLY A 90 -10.44 -3.59 -16.90
CA GLY A 90 -11.81 -3.55 -17.38
C GLY A 90 -11.92 -3.04 -18.81
N MET A 91 -11.23 -1.93 -19.13
CA MET A 91 -11.20 -1.31 -20.45
C MET A 91 -10.62 -2.24 -21.53
N VAL A 92 -9.58 -3.01 -21.21
CA VAL A 92 -9.05 -4.05 -22.12
C VAL A 92 -10.03 -5.21 -22.26
N TYR A 93 -10.65 -5.63 -21.17
CA TYR A 93 -11.61 -6.70 -21.20
C TYR A 93 -12.85 -6.37 -22.04
N GLU A 94 -13.34 -5.14 -22.01
CA GLU A 94 -14.47 -4.69 -22.86
C GLU A 94 -14.16 -4.75 -24.35
N ARG A 95 -12.87 -4.63 -24.73
CA ARG A 95 -12.42 -4.65 -26.14
C ARG A 95 -12.09 -6.05 -26.65
N TYR A 96 -11.44 -6.87 -25.80
CA TYR A 96 -10.87 -8.17 -26.22
C TYR A 96 -11.50 -9.38 -25.55
N HIS A 97 -12.41 -9.19 -24.59
CA HIS A 97 -13.13 -10.24 -23.82
C HIS A 97 -12.21 -11.32 -23.24
N THR A 98 -10.97 -10.97 -22.91
CA THR A 98 -10.01 -11.88 -22.29
C THR A 98 -9.20 -11.16 -21.22
N ARG A 99 -8.77 -11.91 -20.19
CA ARG A 99 -7.89 -11.49 -19.10
C ARG A 99 -6.65 -12.35 -19.02
N ASP A 100 -6.51 -13.28 -19.93
CA ASP A 100 -5.37 -14.20 -20.00
C ASP A 100 -4.14 -13.47 -20.55
N MET A 101 -3.08 -13.38 -19.74
CA MET A 101 -1.81 -12.75 -20.12
C MET A 101 -1.08 -13.50 -21.24
N ASN A 102 -1.40 -14.77 -21.48
CA ASN A 102 -0.83 -15.52 -22.58
C ASN A 102 -1.43 -15.12 -23.92
N ARG A 103 -2.67 -14.61 -23.90
CA ARG A 103 -3.43 -14.19 -25.08
C ARG A 103 -3.36 -12.69 -25.34
N LEU A 104 -2.86 -11.88 -24.38
CA LEU A 104 -2.68 -10.44 -24.47
C LEU A 104 -1.19 -10.11 -24.47
N GLY A 105 -0.74 -9.20 -25.33
CA GLY A 105 0.65 -8.72 -25.36
C GLY A 105 0.88 -7.68 -26.45
N GLY A 106 1.91 -6.84 -26.26
CA GLY A 106 2.26 -5.83 -27.23
C GLY A 106 1.17 -4.77 -27.44
N LEU A 107 0.35 -4.51 -26.42
CA LEU A 107 -0.81 -3.61 -26.53
C LEU A 107 -0.41 -2.17 -26.85
N VAL A 108 0.82 -1.77 -26.60
CA VAL A 108 1.32 -0.42 -26.93
C VAL A 108 1.16 -0.09 -28.43
N ALA A 109 1.20 -1.09 -29.29
CA ALA A 109 1.07 -0.89 -30.74
C ALA A 109 -0.33 -0.37 -31.13
N ASN A 110 -1.39 -0.83 -30.44
CA ASN A 110 -2.77 -0.49 -30.75
C ASN A 110 -3.42 0.41 -29.70
N MET A 111 -2.90 0.41 -28.46
CA MET A 111 -3.44 1.14 -27.32
C MET A 111 -2.32 1.90 -26.58
N PRO A 112 -1.66 2.90 -27.22
CA PRO A 112 -0.56 3.62 -26.60
C PRO A 112 -0.96 4.45 -25.39
N ILE A 113 -2.14 5.06 -25.37
CA ILE A 113 -2.61 5.87 -24.23
C ILE A 113 -2.93 4.96 -23.05
N TRP A 114 -3.62 3.85 -23.26
CA TRP A 114 -3.85 2.83 -22.26
C TRP A 114 -2.53 2.33 -21.67
N SER A 115 -1.55 2.03 -22.52
CA SER A 115 -0.24 1.54 -22.12
C SER A 115 0.51 2.55 -21.25
N ALA A 116 0.42 3.83 -21.56
CA ALA A 116 1.03 4.89 -20.74
C ALA A 116 0.41 4.95 -19.33
N PHE A 117 -0.93 4.91 -19.22
CA PHE A 117 -1.59 4.84 -17.92
C PHE A 117 -1.29 3.55 -17.17
N MET A 118 -1.22 2.40 -17.86
CA MET A 118 -0.87 1.13 -17.24
C MET A 118 0.53 1.16 -16.62
N VAL A 119 1.52 1.64 -17.35
CA VAL A 119 2.89 1.82 -16.84
C VAL A 119 2.89 2.79 -15.66
N PHE A 120 2.20 3.93 -15.76
CA PHE A 120 2.13 4.91 -14.70
C PHE A 120 1.57 4.33 -13.40
N PHE A 121 0.40 3.66 -13.44
CA PHE A 121 -0.21 3.11 -12.22
C PHE A 121 0.52 1.89 -11.68
N VAL A 122 1.20 1.13 -12.52
CA VAL A 122 2.14 0.09 -12.07
C VAL A 122 3.31 0.71 -11.31
N LEU A 123 3.95 1.76 -11.83
CA LEU A 123 5.03 2.47 -11.12
C LEU A 123 4.54 3.10 -9.80
N SER A 124 3.30 3.59 -9.78
CA SER A 124 2.65 4.08 -8.57
C SER A 124 2.46 2.97 -7.52
N SER A 125 2.05 1.78 -7.96
CA SER A 125 1.90 0.60 -7.09
C SER A 125 3.23 -0.02 -6.66
N LEU A 126 4.31 0.22 -7.44
CA LEU A 126 5.69 -0.19 -7.11
C LEU A 126 6.36 0.69 -6.05
N ALA A 127 5.64 1.68 -5.53
CA ALA A 127 6.18 2.63 -4.58
C ALA A 127 7.45 3.36 -5.10
N VAL A 128 7.43 3.78 -6.38
CA VAL A 128 8.54 4.57 -6.94
C VAL A 128 8.56 5.96 -6.28
N PRO A 129 9.74 6.46 -5.86
CA PRO A 129 9.87 7.80 -5.29
C PRO A 129 9.26 8.88 -6.19
N GLY A 130 8.46 9.78 -5.59
CA GLY A 130 7.70 10.80 -6.31
C GLY A 130 6.25 10.39 -6.64
N LEU A 131 5.87 9.12 -6.41
CA LEU A 131 4.50 8.64 -6.51
C LEU A 131 3.94 8.26 -5.14
N ASN A 132 2.64 8.19 -5.04
CA ASN A 132 1.91 8.05 -3.78
C ASN A 132 2.26 6.79 -2.95
N GLY A 133 2.64 5.69 -3.59
CA GLY A 133 2.98 4.43 -2.91
C GLY A 133 4.18 4.55 -1.99
N PHE A 134 5.24 5.28 -2.41
CA PHE A 134 6.53 5.29 -1.73
C PHE A 134 6.47 5.78 -0.29
N VAL A 135 5.90 6.95 -0.06
CA VAL A 135 5.89 7.58 1.28
C VAL A 135 5.14 6.70 2.29
N SER A 136 4.00 6.16 1.89
CA SER A 136 3.16 5.35 2.76
C SER A 136 3.77 3.99 3.10
N GLU A 137 4.34 3.30 2.12
CA GLU A 137 4.99 2.01 2.32
C GLU A 137 6.25 2.14 3.17
N PHE A 138 7.05 3.17 2.90
CA PHE A 138 8.24 3.48 3.65
C PHE A 138 7.93 3.82 5.12
N LEU A 139 6.87 4.60 5.39
CA LEU A 139 6.43 4.91 6.75
C LEU A 139 5.94 3.65 7.50
N CYS A 140 5.23 2.73 6.84
CA CYS A 140 4.85 1.45 7.44
C CYS A 140 6.07 0.64 7.86
N LEU A 141 7.10 0.56 6.99
CA LEU A 141 8.34 -0.16 7.27
C LEU A 141 9.15 0.49 8.40
N ILE A 142 9.32 1.82 8.38
CA ILE A 142 9.99 2.54 9.47
C ILE A 142 9.23 2.37 10.78
N GLY A 143 7.89 2.47 10.73
CA GLY A 143 7.06 2.23 11.89
C GLY A 143 7.29 0.85 12.50
N ALA A 144 7.28 -0.19 11.68
CA ALA A 144 7.56 -1.56 12.12
C ALA A 144 9.00 -1.75 12.61
N PHE A 145 9.97 -1.17 11.92
CA PHE A 145 11.39 -1.24 12.28
C PHE A 145 11.69 -0.61 13.64
N SER A 146 11.10 0.56 13.91
CA SER A 146 11.31 1.31 15.14
C SER A 146 10.48 0.82 16.32
N ALA A 147 9.51 -0.07 16.11
CA ALA A 147 8.63 -0.60 17.15
C ALA A 147 9.32 -1.70 17.99
N THR A 148 10.44 -1.36 18.62
CA THR A 148 11.22 -2.24 19.51
C THR A 148 10.94 -1.92 20.98
N PRO A 149 11.07 -2.90 21.90
CA PRO A 149 10.91 -2.66 23.34
C PRO A 149 11.90 -1.62 23.91
N ASP A 150 13.07 -1.51 23.28
CA ASP A 150 14.15 -0.59 23.71
C ASP A 150 13.97 0.85 23.18
N ASN A 151 12.94 1.10 22.38
CA ASN A 151 12.70 2.44 21.86
C ASN A 151 12.13 3.35 22.96
N ALA A 152 12.91 4.34 23.39
CA ALA A 152 12.55 5.23 24.47
C ALA A 152 11.32 6.13 24.17
N GLN A 153 11.08 6.46 22.90
CA GLN A 153 9.95 7.31 22.50
C GLN A 153 8.66 6.52 22.25
N TRP A 154 8.78 5.39 21.57
CA TRP A 154 7.64 4.58 21.12
C TRP A 154 8.00 3.09 21.24
N PRO A 155 7.98 2.54 22.46
CA PRO A 155 8.26 1.13 22.67
C PRO A 155 7.19 0.29 21.93
N GLY A 156 7.62 -0.80 21.32
CA GLY A 156 6.76 -1.68 20.54
C GLY A 156 7.20 -3.13 20.58
N LEU A 157 6.42 -4.01 19.97
CA LEU A 157 6.62 -5.46 20.01
C LEU A 157 6.95 -6.07 18.64
N LEU A 158 7.15 -5.24 17.60
CA LEU A 158 7.59 -5.70 16.29
C LEU A 158 9.13 -5.68 16.24
N GLY A 159 9.71 -4.82 15.41
CA GLY A 159 11.15 -4.62 15.34
C GLY A 159 11.73 -4.89 13.95
N PRO A 160 13.08 -4.82 13.83
CA PRO A 160 13.78 -4.81 12.55
C PRO A 160 13.47 -6.03 11.68
N TRP A 161 13.31 -7.20 12.27
CA TRP A 161 13.08 -8.43 11.51
C TRP A 161 11.78 -8.41 10.72
N TYR A 162 10.69 -7.90 11.30
CA TYR A 162 9.41 -7.73 10.59
C TYR A 162 9.56 -6.79 9.39
N ALA A 163 10.25 -5.68 9.57
CA ALA A 163 10.51 -4.71 8.51
C ALA A 163 11.41 -5.29 7.40
N VAL A 164 12.45 -6.04 7.74
CA VAL A 164 13.35 -6.68 6.77
C VAL A 164 12.61 -7.72 5.94
N PHE A 165 11.87 -8.62 6.58
CA PHE A 165 11.10 -9.63 5.84
C PHE A 165 9.97 -9.00 5.01
N ALA A 166 9.26 -8.00 5.52
CA ALA A 166 8.27 -7.26 4.73
C ALA A 166 8.94 -6.53 3.55
N GLY A 167 10.12 -5.94 3.75
CA GLY A 167 10.89 -5.27 2.71
C GLY A 167 11.24 -6.19 1.52
N THR A 168 11.41 -7.50 1.74
CA THR A 168 11.58 -8.45 0.62
C THR A 168 10.34 -8.50 -0.27
N GLY A 169 9.15 -8.24 0.28
CA GLY A 169 7.90 -8.16 -0.47
C GLY A 169 7.89 -7.02 -1.50
N MET A 170 8.56 -5.87 -1.21
CA MET A 170 8.71 -4.79 -2.19
C MET A 170 9.50 -5.26 -3.42
N ILE A 171 10.57 -6.03 -3.21
CA ILE A 171 11.38 -6.59 -4.31
C ILE A 171 10.53 -7.56 -5.14
N LEU A 172 9.79 -8.43 -4.48
CA LEU A 172 8.87 -9.37 -5.15
C LEU A 172 7.76 -8.62 -5.89
N ALA A 173 7.22 -7.54 -5.30
CA ALA A 173 6.23 -6.69 -5.95
C ALA A 173 6.78 -6.05 -7.23
N ALA A 174 8.00 -5.52 -7.19
CA ALA A 174 8.68 -5.02 -8.37
C ALA A 174 8.80 -6.09 -9.45
N MET A 175 9.21 -7.28 -9.09
CA MET A 175 9.38 -8.39 -10.03
C MET A 175 8.08 -8.76 -10.75
N TYR A 176 6.98 -9.03 -10.02
CA TYR A 176 5.73 -9.46 -10.67
C TYR A 176 5.01 -8.33 -11.40
N LEU A 177 5.06 -7.08 -10.91
CA LEU A 177 4.43 -5.94 -11.59
C LEU A 177 5.17 -5.54 -12.85
N LEU A 178 6.50 -5.55 -12.85
CA LEU A 178 7.28 -5.30 -14.06
C LEU A 178 7.12 -6.45 -15.07
N TYR A 179 7.03 -7.70 -14.60
CA TYR A 179 6.72 -8.85 -15.46
C TYR A 179 5.34 -8.70 -16.11
N LEU A 180 4.30 -8.34 -15.33
CA LEU A 180 2.96 -8.06 -15.84
C LEU A 180 3.00 -7.00 -16.93
N THR A 181 3.65 -5.87 -16.65
CA THR A 181 3.73 -4.73 -17.57
C THR A 181 4.51 -5.10 -18.83
N GLY A 182 5.65 -5.78 -18.65
CA GLY A 182 6.47 -6.26 -19.76
C GLY A 182 5.69 -7.17 -20.71
N ARG A 183 4.85 -8.01 -20.17
CA ARG A 183 4.05 -8.97 -20.93
C ARG A 183 2.87 -8.33 -21.67
N LEU A 184 2.16 -7.41 -21.03
CA LEU A 184 0.97 -6.79 -21.61
C LEU A 184 1.31 -5.64 -22.56
N VAL A 185 2.24 -4.78 -22.16
CA VAL A 185 2.52 -3.53 -22.88
C VAL A 185 3.48 -3.75 -24.04
N TRP A 186 4.58 -4.46 -23.82
CA TRP A 186 5.64 -4.64 -24.81
C TRP A 186 5.63 -6.01 -25.47
N GLY A 187 6.45 -6.13 -26.52
CA GLY A 187 6.57 -7.35 -27.34
C GLY A 187 5.69 -7.35 -28.57
N PRO A 188 5.60 -8.50 -29.27
CA PRO A 188 4.75 -8.63 -30.45
C PRO A 188 3.27 -8.52 -30.04
N PHE A 189 2.50 -7.79 -30.86
CA PHE A 189 1.07 -7.67 -30.63
C PHE A 189 0.37 -9.04 -30.66
N ARG A 190 -0.33 -9.37 -29.61
CA ARG A 190 -1.14 -10.56 -29.43
C ARG A 190 -2.44 -10.14 -28.74
N ALA A 191 -3.53 -10.27 -29.45
CA ALA A 191 -4.86 -10.13 -28.85
C ALA A 191 -5.86 -10.91 -29.70
N PRO A 192 -6.96 -11.40 -29.11
CA PRO A 192 -8.10 -11.86 -29.89
C PRO A 192 -8.63 -10.73 -30.77
N PRO A 193 -9.41 -11.03 -31.81
CA PRO A 193 -10.10 -10.01 -32.60
C PRO A 193 -10.90 -9.10 -31.66
N ALA A 194 -10.71 -7.78 -31.81
CA ALA A 194 -11.49 -6.81 -31.05
C ALA A 194 -12.98 -6.93 -31.38
N ASP A 195 -13.83 -6.75 -30.38
CA ASP A 195 -15.29 -6.77 -30.57
C ASP A 195 -15.72 -5.53 -31.35
N LYS A 196 -16.04 -5.74 -32.62
CA LYS A 196 -16.53 -4.68 -33.53
C LYS A 196 -17.92 -4.14 -33.13
N ASN A 197 -18.67 -4.87 -32.33
CA ASN A 197 -20.02 -4.48 -31.89
C ASN A 197 -19.96 -3.59 -30.62
N SER A 198 -18.83 -3.49 -29.97
CA SER A 198 -18.67 -2.66 -28.77
C SER A 198 -18.84 -1.16 -29.00
N GLY A 199 -18.65 -0.68 -30.24
CA GLY A 199 -18.67 0.74 -30.59
C GLY A 199 -17.53 1.55 -29.92
N LEU A 200 -16.58 0.90 -29.24
CA LEU A 200 -15.47 1.53 -28.57
C LEU A 200 -14.31 1.80 -29.54
N PRO A 201 -13.57 2.91 -29.36
CA PRO A 201 -12.35 3.16 -30.12
C PRO A 201 -11.28 2.10 -29.79
N THR A 202 -10.31 1.93 -30.68
CA THR A 202 -9.20 0.98 -30.50
C THR A 202 -8.42 1.26 -29.20
N ASP A 203 -8.12 2.54 -28.92
CA ASP A 203 -7.51 2.99 -27.68
C ASP A 203 -8.55 3.62 -26.75
N LEU A 204 -8.13 4.27 -25.67
CA LEU A 204 -9.02 4.89 -24.69
C LEU A 204 -9.88 5.99 -25.31
N SER A 205 -11.15 5.99 -24.96
CA SER A 205 -12.07 7.10 -25.25
C SER A 205 -11.79 8.31 -24.34
N SER A 206 -12.24 9.49 -24.74
CA SER A 206 -12.13 10.71 -23.92
C SER A 206 -12.78 10.55 -22.53
N ARG A 207 -13.84 9.78 -22.42
CA ARG A 207 -14.51 9.46 -21.15
C ARG A 207 -13.58 8.63 -20.24
N GLU A 208 -12.94 7.60 -20.78
CA GLU A 208 -12.03 6.73 -20.03
C GLU A 208 -10.79 7.50 -19.55
N ILE A 209 -10.24 8.36 -20.41
CA ILE A 209 -9.14 9.28 -20.03
C ILE A 209 -9.61 10.21 -18.92
N GLY A 210 -10.81 10.77 -19.02
CA GLY A 210 -11.40 11.64 -18.00
C GLY A 210 -11.60 10.97 -16.64
N LEU A 211 -11.73 9.63 -16.59
CA LEU A 211 -11.78 8.87 -15.34
C LEU A 211 -10.38 8.59 -14.77
N LEU A 212 -9.39 8.31 -15.62
CA LEU A 212 -8.04 7.94 -15.19
C LEU A 212 -7.17 9.16 -14.81
N LEU A 213 -7.35 10.27 -15.51
CA LEU A 213 -6.52 11.46 -15.32
C LEU A 213 -6.59 12.04 -13.90
N PRO A 214 -7.78 12.23 -13.26
CA PRO A 214 -7.84 12.68 -11.89
C PRO A 214 -7.14 11.75 -10.91
N LEU A 215 -7.25 10.44 -11.10
CA LEU A 215 -6.58 9.44 -10.27
C LEU A 215 -5.05 9.55 -10.41
N ALA A 216 -4.56 9.72 -11.64
CA ALA A 216 -3.13 9.91 -11.90
C ALA A 216 -2.60 11.20 -11.26
N LEU A 217 -3.33 12.31 -11.39
CA LEU A 217 -2.96 13.58 -10.76
C LEU A 217 -2.92 13.48 -9.24
N MET A 218 -3.89 12.78 -8.63
CA MET A 218 -3.89 12.53 -7.19
C MET A 218 -2.72 11.65 -6.75
N CYS A 219 -2.34 10.63 -7.54
CA CYS A 219 -1.17 9.81 -7.24
C CYS A 219 0.13 10.64 -7.24
N VAL A 220 0.29 11.57 -8.18
CA VAL A 220 1.45 12.48 -8.21
C VAL A 220 1.39 13.46 -7.03
N TRP A 221 0.24 14.06 -6.78
CA TRP A 221 0.08 15.03 -5.70
C TRP A 221 0.39 14.42 -4.33
N LEU A 222 -0.15 13.25 -4.02
CA LEU A 222 0.11 12.55 -2.77
C LEU A 222 1.55 12.01 -2.68
N GLY A 223 2.20 11.75 -3.81
CA GLY A 223 3.60 11.34 -3.84
C GLY A 223 4.58 12.48 -3.58
N VAL A 224 4.26 13.68 -4.09
CA VAL A 224 5.14 14.86 -3.98
C VAL A 224 4.86 15.65 -2.70
N GLN A 225 3.58 15.79 -2.32
CA GLN A 225 3.17 16.61 -1.18
C GLN A 225 2.17 15.91 -0.26
N PRO A 226 2.56 14.81 0.41
CA PRO A 226 1.70 14.09 1.35
C PRO A 226 1.45 14.86 2.65
N SER A 227 2.26 15.88 2.95
CA SER A 227 2.26 16.61 4.23
C SER A 227 0.92 17.22 4.59
N GLY A 228 0.15 17.68 3.61
CA GLY A 228 -1.20 18.23 3.85
C GLY A 228 -2.15 17.19 4.46
N LEU A 229 -2.17 16.00 3.88
CA LEU A 229 -2.99 14.90 4.37
C LEU A 229 -2.46 14.37 5.72
N MET A 230 -1.14 14.22 5.86
CA MET A 230 -0.53 13.73 7.10
C MET A 230 -0.85 14.63 8.30
N ARG A 231 -0.78 15.97 8.16
CA ARG A 231 -1.18 16.93 9.20
C ARG A 231 -2.64 16.78 9.61
N THR A 232 -3.51 16.47 8.66
CA THR A 232 -4.94 16.23 8.94
C THR A 232 -5.16 14.93 9.73
N LEU A 233 -4.30 13.92 9.54
CA LEU A 233 -4.36 12.64 10.23
C LEU A 233 -3.75 12.68 11.64
N GLU A 234 -2.80 13.57 11.89
CA GLU A 234 -2.03 13.66 13.13
C GLU A 234 -2.89 13.65 14.40
N PRO A 235 -3.94 14.52 14.55
CA PRO A 235 -4.76 14.51 15.76
C PRO A 235 -5.54 13.20 15.99
N SER A 236 -5.87 12.48 14.91
CA SER A 236 -6.56 11.19 15.00
C SER A 236 -5.60 10.07 15.41
N VAL A 237 -4.38 10.12 14.90
CA VAL A 237 -3.30 9.20 15.25
C VAL A 237 -2.93 9.36 16.73
N GLU A 238 -2.73 10.57 17.20
CA GLU A 238 -2.44 10.87 18.62
C GLU A 238 -3.53 10.35 19.55
N ARG A 239 -4.82 10.60 19.22
CA ARG A 239 -5.94 10.08 20.00
C ARG A 239 -5.98 8.57 20.04
N THR A 240 -5.61 7.91 18.94
CA THR A 240 -5.56 6.45 18.87
C THR A 240 -4.44 5.91 19.75
N LEU A 241 -3.25 6.51 19.67
CA LEU A 241 -2.10 6.13 20.48
C LEU A 241 -2.31 6.40 21.97
N ALA A 242 -2.98 7.48 22.33
CA ALA A 242 -3.33 7.79 23.72
C ALA A 242 -4.21 6.72 24.39
N ALA A 243 -4.85 5.85 23.60
CA ALA A 243 -5.57 4.68 24.14
C ALA A 243 -4.64 3.55 24.60
N TYR A 244 -3.33 3.62 24.29
CA TYR A 244 -2.31 2.63 24.65
C TYR A 244 -1.24 3.26 25.58
N PRO A 245 -1.60 3.61 26.83
CA PRO A 245 -0.70 4.33 27.75
C PRO A 245 0.56 3.54 28.14
N GLU A 246 0.52 2.21 28.01
CA GLU A 246 1.71 1.36 28.26
C GLU A 246 2.78 1.46 27.14
N LEU A 247 2.40 1.99 25.97
CA LEU A 247 3.29 2.19 24.82
C LEU A 247 3.62 3.67 24.56
N VAL A 248 2.94 4.57 25.27
CA VAL A 248 3.22 6.01 25.21
C VAL A 248 3.94 6.36 26.52
N PRO A 249 5.23 6.71 26.49
CA PRO A 249 5.90 7.26 27.69
C PRO A 249 5.08 8.45 28.14
N THR A 250 4.61 8.43 29.38
CA THR A 250 3.82 9.50 29.93
C THR A 250 4.70 10.76 29.91
N GLN A 251 4.35 11.76 29.10
CA GLN A 251 5.01 13.08 29.11
C GLN A 251 5.03 13.69 30.53
N VAL A 252 4.20 13.17 31.42
CA VAL A 252 4.17 13.56 32.84
C VAL A 252 5.44 13.14 33.59
N GLU A 253 6.05 11.98 33.29
CA GLU A 253 7.31 11.59 33.92
C GLU A 253 8.51 12.39 33.39
N SER A 254 8.52 12.74 32.10
CA SER A 254 9.58 13.57 31.54
C SER A 254 9.53 15.02 32.03
N MET A 255 8.34 15.56 32.28
CA MET A 255 8.19 16.89 32.90
C MET A 255 8.56 16.88 34.37
N ALA A 256 8.23 15.81 35.11
CA ALA A 256 8.65 15.68 36.50
C ALA A 256 10.18 15.56 36.68
N VAL A 257 10.83 14.81 35.78
CA VAL A 257 12.30 14.71 35.75
C VAL A 257 12.96 16.05 35.35
N LEU A 258 12.35 16.82 34.47
CA LEU A 258 12.84 18.15 34.09
C LEU A 258 12.63 19.19 35.22
N GLU A 259 11.57 19.07 36.01
CA GLU A 259 11.35 19.92 37.19
C GLU A 259 12.32 19.57 38.34
N GLU A 260 12.63 18.29 38.56
CA GLU A 260 13.65 17.88 39.53
C GLU A 260 15.06 18.32 39.13
N VAL A 261 15.40 18.32 37.84
CA VAL A 261 16.71 18.76 37.34
C VAL A 261 16.88 20.29 37.35
N ASN A 262 15.78 21.05 37.22
CA ASN A 262 15.80 22.52 37.22
C ASN A 262 15.50 23.14 38.62
N GLY A 263 15.17 22.35 39.61
CA GLY A 263 14.84 22.78 40.98
C GLY A 263 15.90 22.50 42.03
N GLY A 264 17.11 22.03 41.64
CA GLY A 264 18.22 21.73 42.53
C GLY A 264 19.35 22.77 42.46
#